data_a8cb85139682291725010d5238ffa6f5
#
_entry.id   a8cb85139682291725010d5238ffa6f5
#
_cell.length_a   1.000
_cell.length_b   1.000
_cell.length_c   1.000
_cell.angle_alpha   90.00
_cell.angle_beta   90.00
_cell.angle_gamma   90.00
#
_symmetry.space_group_name_H-M   'P 1'
#
loop_
_entity.id
_entity.type
_entity.pdbx_description
1 polymer ?
#
loop_
_entity_poly.entity_id
_entity_poly.type
_entity_poly.pdbx_seq_one_letter_code
_entity_poly.pdbx_strand_id
1 'polypeptide(L)'
;MTSARADAERLSVQYPGGIAARYRWTGSGGGPEMFAISEAVGTMTDHGALAGSEPDRMCRLELRVESPVGGWTARFASPIYDEPRGALWDEGGLLLVAYGFALYALEPRSGTLTWHHTSGSPVVAVVASSRLDHVLLQTEIETVALRRNGEVVWRAAHSDVIVDAALIAGRLDLTTYGGAHLYLDAASGQST
;
A
#
# COMPACT_ATOMS: atom_id res chain seq x y z
N MET A 1 -14.34 32.68 9.60
CA MET A 1 -14.77 31.33 9.23
C MET A 1 -13.59 30.41 9.54
N THR A 2 -13.67 29.68 10.65
CA THR A 2 -12.62 28.77 11.11
C THR A 2 -12.71 27.51 10.26
N SER A 3 -11.74 27.31 9.36
CA SER A 3 -11.61 26.05 8.61
C SER A 3 -11.42 24.93 9.64
N ALA A 4 -12.36 24.00 9.72
CA ALA A 4 -12.17 22.79 10.50
C ALA A 4 -10.96 22.07 9.93
N ARG A 5 -9.86 21.99 10.68
CA ARG A 5 -8.74 21.13 10.38
C ARG A 5 -9.28 19.69 10.32
N ALA A 6 -9.21 19.08 9.17
CA ALA A 6 -9.48 17.65 9.08
C ALA A 6 -8.37 16.95 9.87
N ASP A 7 -8.74 16.32 11.00
CA ASP A 7 -7.82 15.51 11.77
C ASP A 7 -7.25 14.39 10.88
N ALA A 8 -5.95 14.14 10.99
CA ALA A 8 -5.31 13.05 10.29
C ALA A 8 -5.85 11.71 10.77
N GLU A 9 -6.21 10.85 9.86
CA GLU A 9 -6.55 9.48 10.18
C GLU A 9 -5.30 8.69 10.56
N ARG A 10 -5.46 7.65 11.39
CA ARG A 10 -4.34 6.88 11.97
C ARG A 10 -4.66 5.40 12.00
N LEU A 11 -3.67 4.60 11.65
CA LEU A 11 -3.68 3.15 11.77
C LEU A 11 -2.36 2.67 12.37
N SER A 12 -2.40 1.72 13.29
CA SER A 12 -1.20 1.08 13.84
C SER A 12 -1.28 -0.43 13.64
N VAL A 13 -0.22 -1.01 13.07
CA VAL A 13 -0.12 -2.43 12.76
C VAL A 13 1.14 -3.00 13.40
N GLN A 14 1.03 -4.18 14.01
CA GLN A 14 2.16 -4.95 14.49
C GLN A 14 2.42 -6.10 13.54
N TYR A 15 3.63 -6.18 13.04
CA TYR A 15 4.08 -7.28 12.19
C TYR A 15 5.01 -8.23 12.95
N PRO A 16 5.20 -9.46 12.47
CA PRO A 16 6.19 -10.37 12.98
C PRO A 16 7.60 -9.74 13.06
N GLY A 17 8.45 -10.26 13.96
CA GLY A 17 9.81 -9.74 14.15
C GLY A 17 9.90 -8.43 14.93
N GLY A 18 8.81 -8.02 15.61
CA GLY A 18 8.78 -6.81 16.45
C GLY A 18 8.73 -5.51 15.65
N ILE A 19 8.24 -5.57 14.42
CA ILE A 19 8.07 -4.41 13.53
C ILE A 19 6.73 -3.75 13.85
N ALA A 20 6.75 -2.50 14.31
CA ALA A 20 5.57 -1.66 14.54
C ALA A 20 5.47 -0.60 13.44
N ALA A 21 4.39 -0.60 12.68
CA ALA A 21 4.12 0.38 11.64
C ALA A 21 2.95 1.28 12.04
N ARG A 22 3.15 2.59 11.96
CA ARG A 22 2.13 3.60 12.22
C ARG A 22 1.90 4.42 10.96
N TYR A 23 0.69 4.38 10.47
CA TYR A 23 0.23 5.12 9.30
C TYR A 23 -0.54 6.35 9.76
N ARG A 24 -0.28 7.48 9.12
CA ARG A 24 -1.03 8.74 9.32
C ARG A 24 -1.26 9.38 7.96
N TRP A 25 -2.53 9.63 7.60
CA TRP A 25 -2.84 10.17 6.28
C TRP A 25 -3.89 11.27 6.34
N THR A 26 -3.92 12.08 5.29
CA THR A 26 -4.85 13.20 5.14
C THR A 26 -5.31 13.36 3.71
N GLY A 27 -6.44 14.06 3.55
CA GLY A 27 -6.88 14.59 2.28
C GLY A 27 -5.98 15.69 1.73
N SER A 28 -6.28 16.12 0.52
CA SER A 28 -5.62 17.27 -0.13
C SER A 28 -5.79 18.55 0.69
N GLY A 29 -4.73 19.36 0.77
CA GLY A 29 -4.72 20.60 1.55
C GLY A 29 -4.38 20.42 3.03
N GLY A 30 -4.09 19.20 3.49
CA GLY A 30 -3.44 18.97 4.78
C GLY A 30 -2.05 19.60 4.75
N GLY A 31 -1.84 20.68 5.53
CA GLY A 31 -0.61 21.46 5.50
C GLY A 31 0.63 20.66 5.91
N PRO A 32 1.83 21.16 5.57
CA PRO A 32 3.11 20.55 5.95
C PRO A 32 3.29 20.38 7.46
N GLU A 33 2.51 21.09 8.25
CA GLU A 33 2.52 21.02 9.74
C GLU A 33 2.11 19.65 10.30
N MET A 34 1.42 18.80 9.51
CA MET A 34 1.01 17.48 9.96
C MET A 34 2.15 16.48 10.05
N PHE A 35 3.21 16.75 9.33
CA PHE A 35 4.39 15.90 9.21
C PHE A 35 5.60 16.62 9.79
N ALA A 36 5.47 17.16 11.00
CA ALA A 36 6.59 17.85 11.67
C ALA A 36 7.79 16.90 11.75
N ILE A 37 8.93 17.36 11.26
CA ILE A 37 10.20 16.61 11.26
C ILE A 37 10.57 16.13 12.68
N SER A 38 10.15 16.85 13.72
CA SER A 38 10.36 16.50 15.13
C SER A 38 9.74 15.17 15.56
N GLU A 39 8.79 14.62 14.79
CA GLU A 39 8.17 13.31 15.06
C GLU A 39 8.80 12.16 14.24
N ALA A 40 9.70 12.49 13.30
CA ALA A 40 10.40 11.48 12.51
C ALA A 40 11.31 10.62 13.40
N VAL A 41 11.32 9.31 13.12
CA VAL A 41 12.22 8.35 13.76
C VAL A 41 13.25 7.92 12.73
N GLY A 42 14.54 8.05 13.08
CA GLY A 42 15.62 7.64 12.19
C GLY A 42 15.68 8.45 10.89
N THR A 43 15.90 7.77 9.77
CA THR A 43 15.92 8.38 8.45
C THR A 43 14.51 8.70 7.95
N MET A 44 14.37 9.82 7.25
CA MET A 44 13.12 10.19 6.58
C MET A 44 13.33 10.22 5.07
N THR A 45 12.44 9.54 4.34
CA THR A 45 12.52 9.41 2.88
C THR A 45 11.16 9.76 2.24
N ASP A 46 11.20 10.52 1.15
CA ASP A 46 10.03 10.85 0.34
C ASP A 46 9.93 9.90 -0.86
N HIS A 47 8.74 9.33 -1.06
CA HIS A 47 8.46 8.43 -2.16
C HIS A 47 7.30 8.96 -3.03
N GLY A 48 7.35 8.63 -4.31
CA GLY A 48 6.30 8.98 -5.28
C GLY A 48 6.28 10.46 -5.65
N ALA A 49 5.08 10.98 -5.94
CA ALA A 49 4.87 12.29 -6.53
C ALA A 49 5.05 13.49 -5.58
N LEU A 50 5.68 13.34 -4.42
CA LEU A 50 6.00 14.48 -3.53
C LEU A 50 6.93 15.50 -4.18
N ALA A 51 7.69 15.07 -5.21
CA ALA A 51 8.51 15.94 -6.05
C ALA A 51 7.74 16.58 -7.22
N GLY A 52 6.42 16.36 -7.32
CA GLY A 52 5.59 16.87 -8.42
C GLY A 52 5.29 18.36 -8.34
N SER A 53 4.76 18.90 -9.43
CA SER A 53 4.52 20.34 -9.62
C SER A 53 3.38 20.94 -8.77
N GLU A 54 2.55 20.13 -8.10
CA GLU A 54 1.41 20.60 -7.29
C GLU A 54 1.27 19.81 -5.97
N PRO A 55 2.26 19.87 -5.06
CA PRO A 55 2.25 19.08 -3.81
C PRO A 55 1.05 19.42 -2.90
N ASP A 56 0.49 20.62 -3.00
CA ASP A 56 -0.63 21.06 -2.14
C ASP A 56 -1.98 20.43 -2.51
N ARG A 57 -2.07 19.85 -3.71
CA ARG A 57 -3.28 19.14 -4.17
C ARG A 57 -3.25 17.64 -3.92
N MET A 58 -2.12 17.12 -3.44
CA MET A 58 -1.96 15.71 -3.20
C MET A 58 -2.39 15.35 -1.78
N CYS A 59 -3.08 14.22 -1.67
CA CYS A 59 -3.27 13.53 -0.40
C CYS A 59 -1.94 12.95 0.07
N ARG A 60 -1.72 12.92 1.37
CA ARG A 60 -0.42 12.56 1.96
C ARG A 60 -0.55 11.43 2.96
N LEU A 61 0.43 10.54 2.93
CA LEU A 61 0.62 9.47 3.89
C LEU A 61 2.01 9.60 4.50
N GLU A 62 2.09 9.51 5.81
CA GLU A 62 3.32 9.26 6.57
C GLU A 62 3.27 7.87 7.18
N LEU A 63 4.31 7.10 6.95
CA LEU A 63 4.55 5.80 7.56
C LEU A 63 5.77 5.91 8.46
N ARG A 64 5.58 5.60 9.73
CA ARG A 64 6.63 5.48 10.73
C ARG A 64 6.77 4.01 11.13
N VAL A 65 7.96 3.48 10.99
CA VAL A 65 8.28 2.10 11.35
C VAL A 65 9.30 2.08 12.46
N GLU A 66 9.04 1.29 13.48
CA GLU A 66 9.94 1.02 14.59
C GLU A 66 10.20 -0.48 14.67
N SER A 67 11.44 -0.86 14.95
CA SER A 67 11.88 -2.24 15.11
C SER A 67 12.91 -2.33 16.23
N PRO A 68 13.26 -3.54 16.74
CA PRO A 68 14.28 -3.70 17.77
C PRO A 68 15.67 -3.16 17.40
N VAL A 69 15.94 -2.97 16.09
CA VAL A 69 17.23 -2.48 15.59
C VAL A 69 17.23 -1.02 15.17
N GLY A 70 16.11 -0.31 15.31
CA GLY A 70 15.95 1.09 14.97
C GLY A 70 14.61 1.40 14.30
N GLY A 71 14.48 2.63 13.81
CA GLY A 71 13.28 3.08 13.14
C GLY A 71 13.58 3.99 11.94
N TRP A 72 12.56 4.19 11.11
CA TRP A 72 12.58 5.08 9.96
C TRP A 72 11.20 5.65 9.67
N THR A 73 11.16 6.69 8.86
CA THR A 73 9.92 7.34 8.42
C THR A 73 9.93 7.49 6.91
N ALA A 74 8.81 7.19 6.26
CA ALA A 74 8.61 7.43 4.83
C ALA A 74 7.34 8.25 4.60
N ARG A 75 7.36 9.10 3.57
CA ARG A 75 6.20 9.89 3.16
C ARG A 75 5.83 9.56 1.72
N PHE A 76 4.54 9.52 1.46
CA PHE A 76 3.97 9.19 0.15
C PHE A 76 2.91 10.22 -0.22
N ALA A 77 2.65 10.35 -1.51
CA ALA A 77 1.58 11.20 -2.02
C ALA A 77 0.69 10.45 -3.01
N SER A 78 -0.59 10.80 -3.03
CA SER A 78 -1.58 10.26 -3.95
C SER A 78 -2.51 11.36 -4.44
N PRO A 79 -2.96 11.33 -5.71
CA PRO A 79 -3.95 12.27 -6.23
C PRO A 79 -5.36 12.03 -5.65
N ILE A 80 -5.60 10.87 -5.03
CA ILE A 80 -6.88 10.54 -4.42
C ILE A 80 -6.72 10.33 -2.91
N TYR A 81 -7.78 10.61 -2.18
CA TYR A 81 -7.89 10.25 -0.78
C TYR A 81 -8.21 8.76 -0.67
N ASP A 82 -7.37 8.03 0.02
CA ASP A 82 -7.51 6.58 0.22
C ASP A 82 -6.91 6.18 1.57
N GLU A 83 -7.41 5.10 2.13
CA GLU A 83 -6.82 4.46 3.30
C GLU A 83 -5.59 3.65 2.88
N PRO A 84 -4.42 3.85 3.53
CA PRO A 84 -3.24 3.07 3.20
C PRO A 84 -3.42 1.60 3.62
N ARG A 85 -2.87 0.68 2.80
CA ARG A 85 -2.84 -0.75 3.06
C ARG A 85 -1.40 -1.21 3.21
N GLY A 86 -1.13 -1.97 4.26
CA GLY A 86 0.21 -2.50 4.53
C GLY A 86 0.21 -4.00 4.71
N ALA A 87 1.23 -4.67 4.19
CA ALA A 87 1.47 -6.09 4.41
C ALA A 87 2.97 -6.36 4.58
N LEU A 88 3.34 -7.22 5.51
CA LEU A 88 4.69 -7.76 5.58
C LEU A 88 4.73 -9.06 4.76
N TRP A 89 5.54 -9.07 3.72
CA TRP A 89 5.78 -10.25 2.91
C TRP A 89 7.08 -10.92 3.36
N ASP A 90 6.95 -11.90 4.28
CA ASP A 90 8.09 -12.57 4.91
C ASP A 90 8.99 -13.29 3.91
N GLU A 91 8.41 -14.02 2.95
CA GLU A 91 9.17 -14.72 1.89
C GLU A 91 9.94 -13.72 1.00
N GLY A 92 9.34 -12.55 0.73
CA GLY A 92 9.98 -11.47 -0.01
C GLY A 92 10.96 -10.67 0.83
N GLY A 93 10.86 -10.70 2.15
CA GLY A 93 11.61 -9.83 3.07
C GLY A 93 11.29 -8.35 2.84
N LEU A 94 10.02 -8.03 2.51
CA LEU A 94 9.58 -6.70 2.10
C LEU A 94 8.37 -6.24 2.92
N LEU A 95 8.39 -4.98 3.33
CA LEU A 95 7.20 -4.27 3.77
C LEU A 95 6.53 -3.63 2.55
N LEU A 96 5.32 -4.07 2.26
CA LEU A 96 4.50 -3.59 1.16
C LEU A 96 3.58 -2.49 1.66
N VAL A 97 3.54 -1.37 0.96
CA VAL A 97 2.68 -0.23 1.29
C VAL A 97 1.94 0.20 0.04
N ALA A 98 0.62 0.07 0.05
CA ALA A 98 -0.24 0.59 -1.01
C ALA A 98 -0.89 1.89 -0.57
N TYR A 99 -0.86 2.88 -1.47
CA TYR A 99 -1.51 4.16 -1.26
C TYR A 99 -2.00 4.75 -2.58
N GLY A 100 -3.32 4.91 -2.70
CA GLY A 100 -3.98 5.35 -3.92
C GLY A 100 -3.75 4.40 -5.10
N PHE A 101 -2.96 4.82 -6.08
CA PHE A 101 -2.67 4.05 -7.31
C PHE A 101 -1.34 3.28 -7.25
N ALA A 102 -0.61 3.35 -6.17
CA ALA A 102 0.74 2.81 -6.13
C ALA A 102 0.95 1.79 -5.01
N LEU A 103 1.77 0.78 -5.30
CA LEU A 103 2.34 -0.17 -4.36
C LEU A 103 3.84 0.08 -4.26
N TYR A 104 4.33 0.26 -3.05
CA TYR A 104 5.75 0.44 -2.72
C TYR A 104 6.24 -0.77 -1.95
N ALA A 105 7.38 -1.32 -2.34
CA ALA A 105 8.06 -2.39 -1.63
C ALA A 105 9.32 -1.85 -0.97
N LEU A 106 9.35 -1.91 0.35
CA LEU A 106 10.38 -1.31 1.19
C LEU A 106 11.13 -2.39 1.96
N GLU A 107 12.42 -2.19 2.16
CA GLU A 107 13.20 -2.98 3.09
C GLU A 107 12.70 -2.66 4.53
N PRO A 108 12.24 -3.65 5.31
CA PRO A 108 11.52 -3.39 6.57
C PRO A 108 12.34 -2.70 7.65
N ARG A 109 13.68 -2.87 7.64
CA ARG A 109 14.58 -2.33 8.68
C ARG A 109 15.08 -0.93 8.37
N SER A 110 15.22 -0.59 7.10
CA SER A 110 15.82 0.68 6.65
C SER A 110 14.83 1.63 5.99
N GLY A 111 13.69 1.13 5.50
CA GLY A 111 12.75 1.91 4.70
C GLY A 111 13.24 2.16 3.27
N THR A 112 14.33 1.51 2.86
CA THR A 112 14.86 1.66 1.50
C THR A 112 13.85 1.11 0.48
N LEU A 113 13.52 1.93 -0.52
CA LEU A 113 12.65 1.51 -1.61
C LEU A 113 13.37 0.49 -2.49
N THR A 114 12.80 -0.71 -2.58
CA THR A 114 13.30 -1.78 -3.46
C THR A 114 12.72 -1.63 -4.86
N TRP A 115 11.42 -1.45 -4.94
CA TRP A 115 10.69 -1.17 -6.18
C TRP A 115 9.33 -0.54 -5.87
N HIS A 116 8.71 0.02 -6.88
CA HIS A 116 7.30 0.44 -6.83
C HIS A 116 6.57 0.02 -8.11
N HIS A 117 5.26 -0.13 -7.99
CA HIS A 117 4.36 -0.41 -9.12
C HIS A 117 3.22 0.60 -9.09
N THR A 118 2.95 1.23 -10.24
CA THR A 118 1.81 2.14 -10.40
C THR A 118 0.75 1.47 -11.26
N SER A 119 -0.47 1.46 -10.76
CA SER A 119 -1.64 0.89 -11.45
C SER A 119 -2.48 1.95 -12.13
N GLY A 120 -3.35 1.52 -13.06
CA GLY A 120 -4.29 2.39 -13.76
C GLY A 120 -5.57 2.72 -12.97
N SER A 121 -5.80 2.05 -11.84
CA SER A 121 -6.95 2.27 -10.96
C SER A 121 -6.53 2.14 -9.49
N PRO A 122 -7.35 2.64 -8.54
CA PRO A 122 -7.06 2.58 -7.11
C PRO A 122 -6.79 1.16 -6.61
N VAL A 123 -5.88 1.05 -5.64
CA VAL A 123 -5.56 -0.23 -5.00
C VAL A 123 -6.64 -0.58 -3.99
N VAL A 124 -7.22 -1.76 -4.12
CA VAL A 124 -8.25 -2.31 -3.22
C VAL A 124 -7.61 -3.15 -2.13
N ALA A 125 -6.65 -4.01 -2.50
CA ALA A 125 -6.00 -4.89 -1.53
C ALA A 125 -4.57 -5.25 -1.95
N VAL A 126 -3.74 -5.59 -0.96
CA VAL A 126 -2.43 -6.21 -1.14
C VAL A 126 -2.46 -7.56 -0.41
N VAL A 127 -2.26 -8.64 -1.13
CA VAL A 127 -2.31 -9.99 -0.57
C VAL A 127 -0.94 -10.64 -0.69
N ALA A 128 -0.30 -10.84 0.45
CA ALA A 128 0.96 -11.56 0.58
C ALA A 128 0.72 -12.90 1.29
N SER A 129 1.37 -13.95 0.83
CA SER A 129 1.28 -15.29 1.42
C SER A 129 2.62 -16.00 1.32
N SER A 130 2.99 -16.75 2.36
CA SER A 130 4.17 -17.62 2.36
C SER A 130 4.05 -18.82 1.41
N ARG A 131 2.88 -19.03 0.82
CA ARG A 131 2.64 -20.11 -0.16
C ARG A 131 2.77 -19.64 -1.61
N LEU A 132 3.00 -18.34 -1.84
CA LEU A 132 3.14 -17.76 -3.16
C LEU A 132 4.52 -17.12 -3.29
N ASP A 133 5.17 -17.31 -4.42
CA ASP A 133 6.45 -16.68 -4.78
C ASP A 133 6.28 -15.24 -5.28
N HIS A 134 5.06 -14.73 -5.24
CA HIS A 134 4.66 -13.40 -5.65
C HIS A 134 3.59 -12.82 -4.71
N VAL A 135 3.47 -11.51 -4.72
CA VAL A 135 2.39 -10.77 -4.06
C VAL A 135 1.28 -10.47 -5.07
N LEU A 136 0.04 -10.47 -4.60
CA LEU A 136 -1.11 -10.07 -5.41
C LEU A 136 -1.49 -8.63 -5.07
N LEU A 137 -1.48 -7.77 -6.06
CA LEU A 137 -2.00 -6.42 -6.02
C LEU A 137 -3.38 -6.42 -6.68
N GLN A 138 -4.42 -6.23 -5.88
CA GLN A 138 -5.77 -6.05 -6.38
C GLN A 138 -6.07 -4.58 -6.52
N THR A 139 -6.45 -4.16 -7.71
CA THR A 139 -7.00 -2.84 -7.98
C THR A 139 -8.49 -2.95 -8.29
N GLU A 140 -9.18 -1.83 -8.52
CA GLU A 140 -10.61 -1.85 -8.86
C GLU A 140 -10.92 -2.66 -10.13
N ILE A 141 -9.99 -2.72 -11.11
CA ILE A 141 -10.26 -3.33 -12.43
C ILE A 141 -9.27 -4.40 -12.86
N GLU A 142 -8.22 -4.68 -12.09
CA GLU A 142 -7.27 -5.74 -12.40
C GLU A 142 -6.62 -6.35 -11.16
N THR A 143 -6.21 -7.62 -11.28
CA THR A 143 -5.28 -8.27 -10.36
C THR A 143 -3.91 -8.37 -11.03
N VAL A 144 -2.86 -7.99 -10.33
CA VAL A 144 -1.47 -8.08 -10.80
C VAL A 144 -0.66 -8.92 -9.81
N ALA A 145 0.00 -9.96 -10.30
CA ALA A 145 0.97 -10.71 -9.50
C ALA A 145 2.38 -10.16 -9.73
N LEU A 146 3.08 -9.82 -8.64
CA LEU A 146 4.40 -9.19 -8.67
C LEU A 146 5.41 -10.03 -7.90
N ARG A 147 6.54 -10.34 -8.53
CA ARG A 147 7.68 -11.00 -7.88
C ARG A 147 8.38 -10.07 -6.88
N ARG A 148 9.31 -10.65 -6.13
CA ARG A 148 10.16 -9.93 -5.17
C ARG A 148 10.93 -8.75 -5.78
N ASN A 149 11.26 -8.80 -7.05
CA ASN A 149 11.96 -7.74 -7.79
C ASN A 149 11.01 -6.74 -8.48
N GLY A 150 9.69 -6.86 -8.29
CA GLY A 150 8.67 -6.01 -8.90
C GLY A 150 8.26 -6.43 -10.31
N GLU A 151 8.81 -7.52 -10.86
CA GLU A 151 8.39 -8.02 -12.17
C GLU A 151 6.99 -8.63 -12.12
N VAL A 152 6.20 -8.35 -13.15
CA VAL A 152 4.86 -8.91 -13.30
C VAL A 152 4.94 -10.37 -13.73
N VAL A 153 4.31 -11.26 -12.95
CA VAL A 153 4.18 -12.69 -13.24
C VAL A 153 3.00 -12.93 -14.17
N TRP A 154 1.84 -12.38 -13.76
CA TRP A 154 0.60 -12.46 -14.53
C TRP A 154 -0.30 -11.25 -14.22
N ARG A 155 -1.29 -11.03 -15.07
CA ARG A 155 -2.35 -10.04 -14.88
C ARG A 155 -3.71 -10.65 -15.25
N ALA A 156 -4.75 -10.24 -14.55
CA ALA A 156 -6.13 -10.58 -14.87
C ALA A 156 -6.98 -9.31 -14.80
N ALA A 157 -7.56 -8.90 -15.92
CA ALA A 157 -8.48 -7.78 -15.99
C ALA A 157 -9.89 -8.21 -15.58
N HIS A 158 -10.64 -7.33 -14.94
CA HIS A 158 -12.01 -7.57 -14.51
C HIS A 158 -12.98 -6.68 -15.28
N SER A 159 -14.17 -7.21 -15.56
CA SER A 159 -15.24 -6.49 -16.26
C SER A 159 -16.11 -5.65 -15.35
N ASP A 160 -15.95 -5.81 -14.03
CA ASP A 160 -16.68 -5.05 -12.99
C ASP A 160 -15.70 -4.53 -11.94
N VAL A 161 -16.11 -3.51 -11.22
CA VAL A 161 -15.30 -2.90 -10.16
C VAL A 161 -15.19 -3.85 -8.97
N ILE A 162 -13.96 -4.19 -8.60
CA ILE A 162 -13.64 -4.98 -7.41
C ILE A 162 -13.57 -4.06 -6.20
N VAL A 163 -14.23 -4.44 -5.12
CA VAL A 163 -14.28 -3.67 -3.87
C VAL A 163 -13.62 -4.40 -2.70
N ASP A 164 -13.39 -5.71 -2.81
CA ASP A 164 -12.71 -6.50 -1.79
C ASP A 164 -12.01 -7.72 -2.40
N ALA A 165 -10.95 -8.20 -1.76
CA ALA A 165 -10.18 -9.36 -2.18
C ALA A 165 -9.64 -10.13 -0.97
N ALA A 166 -9.87 -11.44 -0.95
CA ALA A 166 -9.39 -12.34 0.08
C ALA A 166 -8.73 -13.60 -0.51
N LEU A 167 -7.62 -14.04 0.08
CA LEU A 167 -6.97 -15.29 -0.30
C LEU A 167 -7.46 -16.43 0.59
N ILE A 168 -8.14 -17.39 0.00
CA ILE A 168 -8.74 -18.54 0.69
C ILE A 168 -8.25 -19.83 0.02
N ALA A 169 -7.44 -20.61 0.73
CA ALA A 169 -6.95 -21.92 0.28
C ALA A 169 -6.29 -21.90 -1.12
N GLY A 170 -5.51 -20.87 -1.45
CA GLY A 170 -4.83 -20.72 -2.74
C GLY A 170 -5.69 -20.12 -3.85
N ARG A 171 -6.92 -19.79 -3.55
CA ARG A 171 -7.87 -19.11 -4.44
C ARG A 171 -8.07 -17.67 -3.98
N LEU A 172 -7.97 -16.72 -4.90
CA LEU A 172 -8.33 -15.33 -4.67
C LEU A 172 -9.84 -15.17 -4.89
N ASP A 173 -10.56 -14.82 -3.84
CA ASP A 173 -11.99 -14.48 -3.84
C ASP A 173 -12.11 -12.97 -3.96
N LEU A 174 -12.74 -12.50 -5.03
CA LEU A 174 -12.92 -11.10 -5.36
C LEU A 174 -14.41 -10.76 -5.26
N THR A 175 -14.73 -9.72 -4.52
CA THR A 175 -16.10 -9.20 -4.43
C THR A 175 -16.24 -7.98 -5.34
N THR A 176 -17.21 -8.01 -6.24
CA THR A 176 -17.52 -6.88 -7.12
C THR A 176 -18.41 -5.86 -6.43
N TYR A 177 -18.46 -4.63 -6.98
CA TYR A 177 -19.36 -3.56 -6.50
C TYR A 177 -20.84 -4.00 -6.52
N GLY A 178 -21.23 -4.83 -7.50
CA GLY A 178 -22.57 -5.41 -7.57
C GLY A 178 -22.84 -6.56 -6.60
N GLY A 179 -21.86 -6.97 -5.77
CA GLY A 179 -21.95 -8.05 -4.78
C GLY A 179 -21.75 -9.45 -5.38
N ALA A 180 -21.36 -9.58 -6.65
CA ALA A 180 -20.98 -10.86 -7.23
C ALA A 180 -19.56 -11.27 -6.79
N HIS A 181 -19.30 -12.57 -6.76
CA HIS A 181 -17.99 -13.14 -6.47
C HIS A 181 -17.32 -13.66 -7.75
N LEU A 182 -16.04 -13.34 -7.90
CA LEU A 182 -15.15 -13.88 -8.91
C LEU A 182 -14.03 -14.64 -8.23
N TYR A 183 -13.60 -15.73 -8.85
CA TYR A 183 -12.57 -16.59 -8.27
C TYR A 183 -11.41 -16.76 -9.23
N LEU A 184 -10.19 -16.52 -8.76
CA LEU A 184 -8.97 -16.77 -9.51
C LEU A 184 -8.08 -17.74 -8.75
N ASP A 185 -7.41 -18.62 -9.48
CA ASP A 185 -6.26 -19.34 -8.96
C ASP A 185 -5.14 -18.34 -8.64
N ALA A 186 -4.71 -18.28 -7.39
CA ALA A 186 -3.77 -17.26 -6.94
C ALA A 186 -2.36 -17.42 -7.52
N ALA A 187 -1.98 -18.62 -7.97
CA ALA A 187 -0.68 -18.88 -8.58
C ALA A 187 -0.62 -18.49 -10.06
N SER A 188 -1.73 -18.66 -10.79
CA SER A 188 -1.76 -18.49 -12.25
C SER A 188 -2.64 -17.35 -12.75
N GLY A 189 -3.53 -16.81 -11.93
CA GLY A 189 -4.51 -15.80 -12.33
C GLY A 189 -5.66 -16.33 -13.19
N GLN A 190 -5.77 -17.65 -13.37
CA GLN A 190 -6.84 -18.24 -14.15
C GLN A 190 -8.15 -18.25 -13.36
N SER A 191 -9.26 -17.99 -14.04
CA SER A 191 -10.59 -18.11 -13.44
C SER A 191 -10.88 -19.57 -13.08
N THR A 192 -11.48 -19.81 -11.90
CA THR A 192 -11.78 -21.13 -11.36
C THR A 192 -13.27 -21.29 -11.09
#